data_41854ec24a3608b1e6e3b8abf9a5e6ec
#
_entry.id   41854ec24a3608b1e6e3b8abf9a5e6ec
#
_cell.length_a   1.000
_cell.length_b   1.000
_cell.length_c   1.000
_cell.angle_alpha   90.00
_cell.angle_beta   90.00
_cell.angle_gamma   90.00
#
_symmetry.space_group_name_H-M   'P 1'
#
loop_
_entity.id
_entity.type
_entity.pdbx_description
1 polymer ?
#
loop_
_entity_poly.entity_id
_entity_poly.type
_entity_poly.pdbx_seq_one_letter_code
_entity_poly.pdbx_strand_id
1 'polypeptide(L)'
;MRRPSFFGMVTAWTAIAIVGLGSGDRVRSDGPTEAPAAFDGRSNGFAAEFCANQRALTDSPNSPLIPDDECDFAAAEEEFTGPETVADGLGPIFNADGCGECHTGNPGFDPANLSRKLVGATSQITEKRAGLFNGSTFIDHPGGSLIQDRSLRPHEQERMMPAHTNVIALRSTLSALGDGFVEAIANSTLEAIANAQPAAQRGQLIAVPVLEKPGTTRIGRFGHKGQHASLVSFSADAYLNEMGITSPLQPTENTSNGVVVADPVPGLDDEGVDVELFALFMRATKAPPVDPVRAAHPDAVAGSHIFNAIGCSTCHTRTIVTAPPGTLINGGALRVPHSLGNKIIHPFSDFLLHDVGTGDGIVQNGGPSTRNKIRTMPLWGLRARGRFMHDNLSFSLEDAIRRHGNQGAASRNAFNALGSSDQRKLLAFLNSL
;
A
#
# COMPACT_ATOMS: atom_id res chain seq x y z
N MET A 1 -60.57 -18.60 -27.45
CA MET A 1 -59.74 -17.41 -27.20
C MET A 1 -58.30 -17.85 -27.07
N ARG A 2 -57.46 -17.44 -28.02
CA ARG A 2 -56.09 -17.97 -28.21
C ARG A 2 -55.07 -17.23 -27.31
N ARG A 3 -54.16 -17.98 -26.66
CA ARG A 3 -52.99 -17.43 -25.97
C ARG A 3 -51.90 -17.15 -27.00
N PRO A 4 -51.10 -16.08 -26.92
CA PRO A 4 -49.87 -15.94 -27.72
C PRO A 4 -48.66 -16.51 -27.00
N SER A 5 -47.87 -17.25 -27.78
CA SER A 5 -46.58 -17.84 -27.43
C SER A 5 -45.49 -16.77 -27.48
N PHE A 6 -44.64 -16.72 -26.47
CA PHE A 6 -43.40 -15.93 -26.52
C PHE A 6 -42.28 -16.79 -27.13
N PHE A 7 -41.75 -16.34 -28.26
CA PHE A 7 -40.51 -16.84 -28.86
C PHE A 7 -39.30 -16.17 -28.21
N GLY A 8 -38.44 -16.96 -27.63
CA GLY A 8 -37.14 -16.52 -27.16
C GLY A 8 -36.15 -16.36 -28.32
N MET A 9 -35.54 -15.22 -28.43
CA MET A 9 -34.53 -14.94 -29.45
C MET A 9 -33.14 -15.27 -28.90
N VAL A 10 -32.54 -16.37 -29.38
CA VAL A 10 -31.14 -16.71 -29.10
C VAL A 10 -30.29 -16.02 -30.13
N THR A 11 -29.50 -15.05 -29.71
CA THR A 11 -28.48 -14.41 -30.56
C THR A 11 -27.22 -15.27 -30.60
N ALA A 12 -26.97 -15.89 -31.73
CA ALA A 12 -25.73 -16.59 -32.03
C ALA A 12 -24.65 -15.58 -32.41
N TRP A 13 -23.52 -15.63 -31.71
CA TRP A 13 -22.31 -14.92 -32.10
C TRP A 13 -21.55 -15.73 -33.15
N THR A 14 -21.49 -15.20 -34.35
CA THR A 14 -20.73 -15.77 -35.44
C THR A 14 -19.25 -15.36 -35.30
N ALA A 15 -18.38 -16.33 -35.05
CA ALA A 15 -16.93 -16.11 -35.08
C ALA A 15 -16.46 -16.03 -36.54
N ILE A 16 -15.91 -14.91 -36.96
CA ILE A 16 -15.22 -14.75 -38.24
C ILE A 16 -13.77 -15.20 -38.04
N ALA A 17 -13.44 -16.34 -38.66
CA ALA A 17 -12.07 -16.81 -38.76
C ALA A 17 -11.37 -16.10 -39.92
N ILE A 18 -10.38 -15.27 -39.63
CA ILE A 18 -9.46 -14.72 -40.63
C ILE A 18 -8.23 -15.63 -40.67
N VAL A 19 -8.08 -16.41 -41.76
CA VAL A 19 -6.86 -17.16 -42.04
C VAL A 19 -5.87 -16.21 -42.70
N GLY A 20 -4.83 -15.83 -41.99
CA GLY A 20 -3.66 -15.09 -42.48
C GLY A 20 -2.42 -15.93 -42.28
N LEU A 21 -1.82 -16.42 -43.34
CA LEU A 21 -0.51 -17.07 -43.38
C LEU A 21 0.58 -16.01 -43.14
N GLY A 22 1.28 -16.10 -42.03
CA GLY A 22 2.47 -15.34 -41.69
C GLY A 22 3.22 -16.08 -40.59
N SER A 23 4.33 -16.74 -40.93
CA SER A 23 5.27 -17.33 -39.97
C SER A 23 6.02 -16.24 -39.23
N GLY A 24 5.51 -15.86 -38.07
CA GLY A 24 6.19 -15.10 -37.04
C GLY A 24 5.78 -15.72 -35.72
N ASP A 25 6.74 -16.05 -34.88
CA ASP A 25 6.50 -16.55 -33.53
C ASP A 25 5.58 -15.56 -32.80
N ARG A 26 4.29 -15.90 -32.77
CA ARG A 26 3.35 -15.20 -31.91
C ARG A 26 3.68 -15.66 -30.50
N VAL A 27 4.35 -14.81 -29.74
CA VAL A 27 4.31 -14.88 -28.28
C VAL A 27 2.82 -14.91 -27.91
N ARG A 28 2.31 -16.09 -27.53
CA ARG A 28 1.00 -16.20 -26.92
C ARG A 28 1.07 -15.35 -25.67
N SER A 29 0.37 -14.24 -25.64
CA SER A 29 0.11 -13.56 -24.39
C SER A 29 -0.80 -14.49 -23.58
N ASP A 30 -0.22 -15.25 -22.67
CA ASP A 30 -1.02 -15.98 -21.69
C ASP A 30 -1.87 -14.94 -20.97
N GLY A 31 -3.17 -15.21 -20.83
CA GLY A 31 -4.10 -14.32 -20.15
C GLY A 31 -3.68 -14.07 -18.70
N PRO A 32 -4.31 -13.12 -18.01
CA PRO A 32 -4.00 -12.85 -16.60
C PRO A 32 -4.12 -14.10 -15.72
N THR A 33 -3.19 -14.28 -14.79
CA THR A 33 -3.14 -15.38 -13.83
C THR A 33 -3.27 -14.88 -12.40
N GLU A 34 -3.81 -15.71 -11.49
CA GLU A 34 -3.86 -15.36 -10.07
C GLU A 34 -2.47 -15.05 -9.51
N ALA A 35 -2.38 -13.97 -8.73
CA ALA A 35 -1.16 -13.65 -8.03
C ALA A 35 -0.89 -14.68 -6.92
N PRO A 36 0.38 -15.07 -6.67
CA PRO A 36 0.72 -15.86 -5.50
C PRO A 36 0.26 -15.19 -4.22
N ALA A 37 -0.53 -15.90 -3.41
CA ALA A 37 -1.06 -15.39 -2.15
C ALA A 37 -0.82 -16.41 -1.03
N ALA A 38 -0.10 -16.00 0.01
CA ALA A 38 0.18 -16.82 1.19
C ALA A 38 0.76 -15.99 2.33
N PHE A 39 0.65 -16.50 3.55
CA PHE A 39 1.38 -16.02 4.74
C PHE A 39 2.53 -16.98 5.08
N ASP A 40 3.39 -17.29 4.13
CA ASP A 40 4.44 -18.31 4.29
C ASP A 40 5.86 -17.75 4.40
N GLY A 41 6.06 -16.43 4.29
CA GLY A 41 7.37 -15.78 4.35
C GLY A 41 8.28 -16.19 3.18
N ARG A 42 7.71 -16.47 2.01
CA ARG A 42 8.46 -16.87 0.81
C ARG A 42 8.22 -15.90 -0.33
N SER A 43 9.23 -15.75 -1.17
CA SER A 43 9.15 -14.92 -2.37
C SER A 43 8.00 -15.33 -3.29
N ASN A 44 7.43 -14.33 -3.98
CA ASN A 44 6.48 -14.50 -5.08
C ASN A 44 7.17 -14.82 -6.43
N GLY A 45 8.49 -14.96 -6.43
CA GLY A 45 9.33 -15.18 -7.60
C GLY A 45 10.03 -13.91 -8.13
N PHE A 46 9.67 -12.73 -7.64
CA PHE A 46 10.25 -11.46 -8.08
C PHE A 46 11.77 -11.40 -7.84
N ALA A 47 12.24 -11.71 -6.63
CA ALA A 47 13.66 -11.60 -6.29
C ALA A 47 14.53 -12.41 -7.26
N ALA A 48 14.19 -13.67 -7.54
CA ALA A 48 14.97 -14.50 -8.45
C ALA A 48 14.96 -13.96 -9.90
N GLU A 49 13.82 -13.45 -10.39
CA GLU A 49 13.73 -12.84 -11.72
C GLU A 49 14.50 -11.52 -11.80
N PHE A 50 14.38 -10.68 -10.76
CA PHE A 50 15.02 -9.38 -10.67
C PHE A 50 16.53 -9.53 -10.63
N CYS A 51 17.07 -10.31 -9.69
CA CYS A 51 18.50 -10.48 -9.48
C CYS A 51 19.22 -11.06 -10.71
N ALA A 52 18.56 -11.97 -11.43
CA ALA A 52 19.08 -12.49 -12.69
C ALA A 52 19.10 -11.45 -13.84
N ASN A 53 18.35 -10.34 -13.73
CA ASN A 53 18.10 -9.42 -14.85
C ASN A 53 18.12 -7.95 -14.42
N GLN A 54 18.78 -7.55 -13.36
CA GLN A 54 18.73 -6.19 -12.80
C GLN A 54 18.86 -5.10 -13.87
N ARG A 55 19.92 -5.15 -14.69
CA ARG A 55 20.19 -4.15 -15.74
C ARG A 55 19.12 -4.08 -16.83
N ALA A 56 18.37 -5.16 -17.05
CA ALA A 56 17.28 -5.19 -18.02
C ALA A 56 15.95 -4.71 -17.43
N LEU A 57 15.80 -4.81 -16.12
CA LEU A 57 14.57 -4.46 -15.39
C LEU A 57 14.61 -3.07 -14.78
N THR A 58 15.80 -2.51 -14.51
CA THR A 58 15.96 -1.18 -13.90
C THR A 58 16.77 -0.23 -14.80
N ASP A 59 16.35 1.02 -14.84
CA ASP A 59 17.04 2.15 -15.47
C ASP A 59 16.87 3.38 -14.58
N SER A 60 17.58 3.37 -13.45
CA SER A 60 17.59 4.49 -12.51
C SER A 60 19.00 5.06 -12.40
N PRO A 61 19.18 6.36 -12.64
CA PRO A 61 20.49 6.99 -12.52
C PRO A 61 20.97 7.15 -11.06
N ASN A 62 20.04 7.06 -10.09
CA ASN A 62 20.27 7.33 -8.68
C ASN A 62 20.06 6.09 -7.79
N SER A 63 19.88 4.91 -8.39
CA SER A 63 19.76 3.65 -7.67
C SER A 63 20.88 2.72 -8.12
N PRO A 64 21.76 2.29 -7.24
CA PRO A 64 22.78 1.32 -7.55
C PRO A 64 22.17 -0.04 -7.89
N LEU A 65 22.95 -0.90 -8.51
CA LEU A 65 22.61 -2.32 -8.60
C LEU A 65 22.96 -2.98 -7.29
N ILE A 66 22.10 -3.85 -6.82
CA ILE A 66 22.37 -4.71 -5.66
C ILE A 66 23.52 -5.66 -6.04
N PRO A 67 24.56 -5.85 -5.21
CA PRO A 67 25.61 -6.82 -5.45
C PRO A 67 25.05 -8.25 -5.66
N ASP A 68 25.66 -9.04 -6.54
CA ASP A 68 25.12 -10.37 -6.91
C ASP A 68 25.04 -11.32 -5.70
N ASP A 69 25.92 -11.21 -4.72
CA ASP A 69 25.96 -12.01 -3.50
C ASP A 69 24.96 -11.56 -2.42
N GLU A 70 24.39 -10.37 -2.56
CA GLU A 70 23.36 -9.80 -1.67
C GLU A 70 21.98 -9.79 -2.34
N CYS A 71 21.91 -10.09 -3.64
CA CYS A 71 20.66 -9.99 -4.40
C CYS A 71 19.86 -11.29 -4.32
N ASP A 72 19.15 -11.50 -3.22
CA ASP A 72 18.13 -12.54 -3.10
C ASP A 72 17.03 -12.14 -2.10
N PHE A 73 16.03 -12.99 -1.94
CA PHE A 73 14.91 -12.72 -1.03
C PHE A 73 15.33 -12.76 0.45
N ALA A 74 16.25 -13.65 0.81
CA ALA A 74 16.65 -13.83 2.20
C ALA A 74 17.53 -12.67 2.67
N ALA A 75 18.46 -12.23 1.85
CA ALA A 75 19.28 -11.04 2.11
C ALA A 75 18.40 -9.78 2.23
N ALA A 76 17.45 -9.60 1.31
CA ALA A 76 16.52 -8.48 1.37
C ALA A 76 15.56 -8.55 2.59
N GLU A 77 15.18 -9.74 3.06
CA GLU A 77 14.40 -9.92 4.30
C GLU A 77 15.26 -9.64 5.54
N GLU A 78 16.53 -10.06 5.54
CA GLU A 78 17.48 -9.81 6.61
C GLU A 78 17.74 -8.31 6.75
N GLU A 79 18.01 -7.62 5.64
CA GLU A 79 18.18 -6.16 5.61
C GLU A 79 16.92 -5.44 6.11
N PHE A 80 15.73 -5.82 5.65
CA PHE A 80 14.47 -5.23 6.09
C PHE A 80 14.19 -5.42 7.58
N THR A 81 14.76 -6.42 8.23
CA THR A 81 14.54 -6.74 9.65
C THR A 81 15.71 -6.44 10.54
N GLY A 82 16.89 -6.27 9.97
CA GLY A 82 18.12 -5.94 10.68
C GLY A 82 17.97 -4.63 11.46
N PRO A 83 18.53 -4.54 12.67
CA PRO A 83 18.63 -3.27 13.37
C PRO A 83 19.83 -2.49 12.86
N GLU A 84 19.59 -1.26 12.44
CA GLU A 84 20.65 -0.31 12.12
C GLU A 84 21.37 0.17 13.40
N THR A 85 22.64 0.42 13.28
CA THR A 85 23.46 0.98 14.35
C THR A 85 23.89 2.41 14.02
N VAL A 86 24.49 3.11 14.99
CA VAL A 86 25.09 4.44 14.74
C VAL A 86 26.20 4.36 13.68
N ALA A 87 26.88 3.22 13.56
CA ALA A 87 27.91 3.06 12.55
C ALA A 87 27.35 2.89 11.14
N ASP A 88 26.10 2.43 11.04
CA ASP A 88 25.34 2.29 9.80
C ASP A 88 24.56 3.57 9.46
N GLY A 89 24.68 4.64 10.28
CA GLY A 89 24.04 5.93 10.06
C GLY A 89 22.74 6.17 10.86
N LEU A 90 22.34 5.26 11.78
CA LEU A 90 21.12 5.43 12.56
C LEU A 90 21.07 6.77 13.30
N GLY A 91 20.05 7.53 13.09
CA GLY A 91 19.78 8.77 13.79
C GLY A 91 20.22 10.01 13.01
N PRO A 92 20.35 11.17 13.67
CA PRO A 92 20.34 11.40 15.14
C PRO A 92 18.96 11.33 15.80
N ILE A 93 17.86 11.51 15.05
CA ILE A 93 16.47 11.37 15.54
C ILE A 93 15.74 10.31 14.71
N PHE A 94 14.95 9.48 15.35
CA PHE A 94 14.33 8.32 14.70
C PHE A 94 13.11 7.78 15.50
N ASN A 95 12.38 6.84 14.94
CA ASN A 95 11.28 6.11 15.58
C ASN A 95 11.61 4.63 15.79
N ALA A 96 12.39 4.04 14.89
CA ALA A 96 12.76 2.63 14.91
C ALA A 96 14.22 2.47 14.46
N ASP A 97 14.84 1.37 14.84
CA ASP A 97 16.18 0.99 14.38
C ASP A 97 16.16 -0.05 13.25
N GLY A 98 14.98 -0.43 12.74
CA GLY A 98 14.81 -1.33 11.61
C GLY A 98 13.35 -1.40 11.15
N CYS A 99 13.11 -1.63 9.87
CA CYS A 99 11.76 -1.71 9.29
C CYS A 99 10.93 -2.82 9.96
N GLY A 100 11.57 -3.93 10.35
CA GLY A 100 10.94 -5.07 10.99
C GLY A 100 10.32 -4.77 12.34
N GLU A 101 10.73 -3.72 13.06
CA GLU A 101 10.13 -3.33 14.33
C GLU A 101 8.64 -2.99 14.18
N CYS A 102 8.30 -2.27 13.11
CA CYS A 102 6.93 -1.87 12.80
C CYS A 102 6.24 -2.82 11.79
N HIS A 103 7.00 -3.41 10.88
CA HIS A 103 6.50 -4.23 9.78
C HIS A 103 6.68 -5.73 10.00
N THR A 104 6.62 -6.21 11.26
CA THR A 104 6.55 -7.63 11.59
C THR A 104 5.35 -7.88 12.47
N GLY A 105 4.44 -8.74 12.04
CA GLY A 105 3.18 -8.97 12.73
C GLY A 105 2.73 -10.42 12.69
N ASN A 106 1.63 -10.70 13.41
CA ASN A 106 0.98 -12.00 13.35
C ASN A 106 0.15 -12.12 12.06
N PRO A 107 0.39 -13.10 11.18
CA PRO A 107 -0.30 -13.22 9.89
C PRO A 107 -1.74 -13.73 9.98
N GLY A 108 -2.28 -13.96 11.17
CA GLY A 108 -3.67 -14.37 11.35
C GLY A 108 -3.88 -15.17 12.63
N PHE A 109 -5.13 -15.23 13.05
CA PHE A 109 -5.58 -16.01 14.17
C PHE A 109 -5.55 -17.52 13.83
N ASP A 110 -4.36 -18.09 13.79
CA ASP A 110 -4.20 -19.53 13.90
C ASP A 110 -3.84 -19.83 15.37
N PRO A 111 -4.74 -20.42 16.16
CA PRO A 111 -4.47 -20.76 17.54
C PRO A 111 -3.26 -21.69 17.72
N ALA A 112 -2.91 -22.46 16.67
CA ALA A 112 -1.74 -23.34 16.67
C ALA A 112 -0.42 -22.59 16.39
N ASN A 113 -0.46 -21.35 15.87
CA ASN A 113 0.69 -20.57 15.42
C ASN A 113 0.69 -19.12 15.94
N LEU A 114 0.15 -18.87 17.13
CA LEU A 114 0.11 -17.53 17.76
C LEU A 114 1.49 -16.88 17.94
N SER A 115 2.56 -17.66 17.88
CA SER A 115 3.94 -17.20 18.06
C SER A 115 4.66 -16.90 16.73
N ARG A 116 4.08 -17.23 15.58
CA ARG A 116 4.74 -17.00 14.29
C ARG A 116 4.56 -15.54 13.88
N LYS A 117 5.64 -14.79 13.92
CA LYS A 117 5.69 -13.47 13.29
C LYS A 117 6.01 -13.60 11.81
N LEU A 118 5.42 -12.75 10.99
CA LEU A 118 5.67 -12.67 9.56
C LEU A 118 6.22 -11.28 9.24
N VAL A 119 7.38 -11.24 8.63
CA VAL A 119 8.00 -10.02 8.12
C VAL A 119 7.18 -9.47 6.96
N GLY A 120 7.06 -8.15 6.88
CA GLY A 120 6.18 -7.46 5.93
C GLY A 120 4.73 -7.34 6.38
N ALA A 121 4.27 -8.12 7.39
CA ALA A 121 2.97 -7.89 8.03
C ALA A 121 3.04 -6.67 8.96
N THR A 122 1.89 -6.17 9.41
CA THR A 122 1.85 -5.03 10.32
C THR A 122 1.81 -5.46 11.80
N SER A 123 2.63 -4.80 12.63
CA SER A 123 2.53 -4.86 14.09
C SER A 123 1.38 -4.02 14.64
N GLN A 124 0.76 -3.17 13.80
CA GLN A 124 -0.24 -2.18 14.15
C GLN A 124 0.27 -1.12 15.18
N ILE A 125 1.56 -0.83 15.18
CA ILE A 125 2.12 0.32 15.88
C ILE A 125 1.53 1.59 15.25
N THR A 126 1.43 2.63 16.05
CA THR A 126 0.83 3.91 15.62
C THR A 126 1.88 5.02 15.72
N GLU A 127 2.22 5.60 14.59
CA GLU A 127 3.03 6.82 14.50
C GLU A 127 2.19 8.07 14.81
N LYS A 128 2.83 9.13 15.25
CA LYS A 128 2.22 10.43 15.50
C LYS A 128 2.70 11.44 14.46
N ARG A 129 1.75 12.18 13.90
CA ARG A 129 2.02 13.30 13.01
C ARG A 129 1.35 14.57 13.53
N ALA A 130 2.00 15.72 13.30
CA ALA A 130 1.51 16.99 13.81
C ALA A 130 1.78 18.14 12.83
N GLY A 131 1.07 19.25 13.03
CA GLY A 131 1.24 20.46 12.24
C GLY A 131 0.28 21.57 12.66
N LEU A 132 0.28 22.63 11.88
CA LEU A 132 -0.57 23.79 12.07
C LEU A 132 -1.55 23.93 10.90
N PHE A 133 -2.84 24.05 11.20
CA PHE A 133 -3.82 24.52 10.24
C PHE A 133 -4.22 25.97 10.58
N ASN A 134 -3.92 26.91 9.68
CA ASN A 134 -4.16 28.33 9.90
C ASN A 134 -5.57 28.82 9.47
N GLY A 135 -6.47 27.88 9.17
CA GLY A 135 -7.82 28.16 8.68
C GLY A 135 -7.97 28.02 7.16
N SER A 136 -6.87 28.05 6.40
CA SER A 136 -6.87 27.88 4.94
C SER A 136 -5.91 26.79 4.46
N THR A 137 -4.71 26.72 5.01
CA THR A 137 -3.67 25.76 4.62
C THR A 137 -3.13 25.01 5.82
N PHE A 138 -2.68 23.78 5.57
CA PHE A 138 -1.87 23.02 6.51
C PHE A 138 -0.40 23.45 6.34
N ILE A 139 0.29 23.58 7.45
CA ILE A 139 1.70 23.95 7.53
C ILE A 139 2.40 22.88 8.35
N ASP A 140 3.38 22.23 7.75
CA ASP A 140 4.25 21.29 8.46
C ASP A 140 5.06 22.04 9.53
N HIS A 141 5.40 21.34 10.60
CA HIS A 141 6.45 21.79 11.48
C HIS A 141 7.79 21.81 10.75
N PRO A 142 8.74 22.65 11.16
CA PRO A 142 10.12 22.54 10.70
C PRO A 142 10.62 21.10 10.98
N GLY A 143 11.12 20.40 9.97
CA GLY A 143 11.47 18.98 10.03
C GLY A 143 10.38 18.02 9.54
N GLY A 144 9.19 18.53 9.19
CA GLY A 144 8.08 17.73 8.66
C GLY A 144 6.99 17.45 9.68
N SER A 145 6.00 16.67 9.28
CA SER A 145 4.84 16.35 10.14
C SER A 145 5.04 15.11 11.02
N LEU A 146 5.96 14.23 10.71
CA LEU A 146 6.27 13.06 11.54
C LEU A 146 6.95 13.51 12.82
N ILE A 147 6.55 12.97 13.94
CA ILE A 147 7.13 13.25 15.25
C ILE A 147 7.98 12.06 15.66
N GLN A 148 9.28 12.23 15.66
CA GLN A 148 10.24 11.24 16.12
C GLN A 148 10.25 11.19 17.65
N ASP A 149 10.21 9.99 18.22
CA ASP A 149 10.15 9.78 19.67
C ASP A 149 11.45 9.24 20.26
N ARG A 150 12.44 8.93 19.43
CA ARG A 150 13.78 8.47 19.80
C ARG A 150 14.86 9.41 19.28
N SER A 151 16.00 9.43 19.96
CA SER A 151 17.22 10.09 19.50
C SER A 151 18.43 9.43 20.13
N LEU A 152 19.61 9.63 19.53
CA LEU A 152 20.89 9.25 20.12
C LEU A 152 21.17 10.03 21.42
N ARG A 153 20.57 11.19 21.57
CA ARG A 153 20.63 12.04 22.77
C ARG A 153 19.22 12.38 23.23
N PRO A 154 18.84 12.02 24.49
CA PRO A 154 17.45 12.12 24.97
C PRO A 154 16.80 13.51 24.87
N HIS A 155 17.58 14.60 24.87
CA HIS A 155 17.08 15.97 24.80
C HIS A 155 16.77 16.45 23.35
N GLU A 156 17.10 15.66 22.34
CA GLU A 156 16.88 15.97 20.93
C GLU A 156 15.60 15.34 20.38
N GLN A 157 14.94 14.49 21.17
CA GLN A 157 13.69 13.84 20.78
C GLN A 157 12.55 14.84 20.59
N GLU A 158 11.69 14.57 19.61
CA GLU A 158 10.51 15.39 19.32
C GLU A 158 9.25 15.01 20.12
N ARG A 159 9.39 14.39 21.28
CA ARG A 159 8.25 13.96 22.13
C ARG A 159 7.31 15.11 22.51
N MET A 160 7.82 16.30 22.62
CA MET A 160 7.02 17.48 22.93
C MET A 160 6.54 18.14 21.64
N MET A 161 5.23 18.27 21.52
CA MET A 161 4.64 18.99 20.39
C MET A 161 5.17 20.42 20.33
N PRO A 162 5.56 20.92 19.15
CA PRO A 162 5.89 22.32 18.96
C PRO A 162 4.75 23.23 19.40
N ALA A 163 5.10 24.43 19.88
CA ALA A 163 4.11 25.46 20.18
C ALA A 163 3.23 25.74 18.95
N HIS A 164 1.95 26.01 19.18
CA HIS A 164 0.95 26.29 18.14
C HIS A 164 0.48 25.08 17.32
N THR A 165 0.82 23.84 17.69
CA THR A 165 0.23 22.64 17.10
C THR A 165 -1.29 22.62 17.32
N ASN A 166 -2.07 22.50 16.24
CA ASN A 166 -3.51 22.34 16.31
C ASN A 166 -4.04 21.18 15.43
N VAL A 167 -3.14 20.49 14.74
CA VAL A 167 -3.42 19.24 14.02
C VAL A 167 -2.53 18.16 14.62
N ILE A 168 -3.15 17.10 15.13
CA ILE A 168 -2.47 15.90 15.63
C ILE A 168 -3.15 14.71 14.99
N ALA A 169 -2.39 13.85 14.35
CA ALA A 169 -2.86 12.68 13.65
C ALA A 169 -2.14 11.43 14.14
N LEU A 170 -2.88 10.33 14.20
CA LEU A 170 -2.34 8.99 14.44
C LEU A 170 -2.44 8.19 13.14
N ARG A 171 -1.38 7.44 12.80
CA ARG A 171 -1.36 6.56 11.64
C ARG A 171 -0.84 5.18 12.01
N SER A 172 -1.63 4.18 11.69
CA SER A 172 -1.27 2.78 11.89
C SER A 172 -0.24 2.33 10.87
N THR A 173 0.74 1.55 11.29
CA THR A 173 1.66 0.85 10.38
C THR A 173 0.87 0.04 9.34
N LEU A 174 1.25 0.13 8.09
CA LEU A 174 0.67 -0.60 6.98
C LEU A 174 1.40 -1.93 6.76
N SER A 175 0.72 -2.90 6.16
CA SER A 175 1.38 -4.12 5.67
C SER A 175 2.08 -3.83 4.36
N ALA A 176 3.29 -4.34 4.20
CA ALA A 176 4.07 -4.32 2.96
C ALA A 176 3.82 -5.57 2.08
N LEU A 177 2.97 -6.50 2.56
CA LEU A 177 2.69 -7.74 1.83
C LEU A 177 1.89 -7.46 0.55
N GLY A 178 2.42 -7.93 -0.58
CA GLY A 178 1.80 -7.78 -1.89
C GLY A 178 2.04 -6.42 -2.57
N ASP A 179 2.85 -5.54 -1.98
CA ASP A 179 3.07 -4.19 -2.50
C ASP A 179 3.75 -4.17 -3.87
N GLY A 180 4.53 -5.21 -4.24
CA GLY A 180 5.05 -5.34 -5.59
C GLY A 180 3.93 -5.44 -6.65
N PHE A 181 2.84 -6.12 -6.36
CA PHE A 181 1.68 -6.16 -7.25
C PHE A 181 0.97 -4.81 -7.31
N VAL A 182 0.90 -4.08 -6.18
CA VAL A 182 0.33 -2.72 -6.13
C VAL A 182 1.17 -1.76 -6.96
N GLU A 183 2.51 -1.85 -6.87
CA GLU A 183 3.41 -1.05 -7.69
C GLU A 183 3.21 -1.34 -9.19
N ALA A 184 2.96 -2.60 -9.56
CA ALA A 184 2.73 -3.01 -10.94
C ALA A 184 1.35 -2.63 -11.52
N ILE A 185 0.43 -2.03 -10.76
CA ILE A 185 -0.83 -1.48 -11.30
C ILE A 185 -0.53 -0.31 -12.23
N ALA A 186 -1.09 -0.32 -13.45
CA ALA A 186 -0.94 0.80 -14.38
C ALA A 186 -1.70 2.05 -13.89
N ASN A 187 -1.19 3.26 -14.19
CA ASN A 187 -1.91 4.50 -13.91
C ASN A 187 -3.30 4.51 -14.56
N SER A 188 -3.40 4.07 -15.82
CA SER A 188 -4.66 3.98 -16.56
C SER A 188 -5.71 3.08 -15.90
N THR A 189 -5.27 2.05 -15.15
CA THR A 189 -6.17 1.21 -14.36
C THR A 189 -6.78 2.00 -13.19
N LEU A 190 -5.97 2.77 -12.45
CA LEU A 190 -6.45 3.61 -11.35
C LEU A 190 -7.37 4.73 -11.87
N GLU A 191 -7.03 5.33 -13.01
CA GLU A 191 -7.87 6.33 -13.70
C GLU A 191 -9.20 5.74 -14.14
N ALA A 192 -9.21 4.53 -14.70
CA ALA A 192 -10.43 3.84 -15.10
C ALA A 192 -11.33 3.54 -13.88
N ILE A 193 -10.74 3.08 -12.77
CA ILE A 193 -11.47 2.86 -11.50
C ILE A 193 -12.10 4.17 -11.02
N ALA A 194 -11.33 5.25 -10.93
CA ALA A 194 -11.84 6.57 -10.52
C ALA A 194 -12.98 7.05 -11.41
N ASN A 195 -12.85 6.90 -12.73
CA ASN A 195 -13.84 7.35 -13.71
C ASN A 195 -15.13 6.51 -13.66
N ALA A 196 -15.06 5.25 -13.24
CA ALA A 196 -16.23 4.38 -13.08
C ALA A 196 -17.02 4.67 -11.77
N GLN A 197 -16.43 5.37 -10.81
CA GLN A 197 -17.11 5.69 -9.55
C GLN A 197 -18.17 6.79 -9.73
N PRO A 198 -19.28 6.72 -8.99
CA PRO A 198 -20.23 7.81 -8.93
C PRO A 198 -19.57 9.14 -8.51
N ALA A 199 -19.95 10.24 -9.09
CA ALA A 199 -19.30 11.55 -8.87
C ALA A 199 -19.19 11.92 -7.37
N ALA A 200 -20.21 11.61 -6.57
CA ALA A 200 -20.22 11.90 -5.13
C ALA A 200 -19.27 11.02 -4.31
N GLN A 201 -18.83 9.88 -4.86
CA GLN A 201 -17.95 8.92 -4.21
C GLN A 201 -16.61 8.79 -4.91
N ARG A 202 -16.38 9.58 -5.98
CA ARG A 202 -15.14 9.50 -6.77
C ARG A 202 -13.93 9.84 -5.92
N GLY A 203 -12.98 8.91 -5.90
CA GLY A 203 -11.68 9.09 -5.26
C GLY A 203 -10.81 10.08 -6.01
N GLN A 204 -9.94 10.76 -5.29
CA GLN A 204 -8.97 11.69 -5.87
C GLN A 204 -7.68 10.94 -6.20
N LEU A 205 -7.22 11.11 -7.42
CA LEU A 205 -5.88 10.75 -7.86
C LEU A 205 -4.93 11.92 -7.60
N ILE A 206 -3.71 11.62 -7.19
CA ILE A 206 -2.63 12.61 -7.09
C ILE A 206 -1.40 12.10 -7.84
N ALA A 207 -0.72 13.01 -8.54
CA ALA A 207 0.57 12.74 -9.14
C ALA A 207 1.68 13.09 -8.14
N VAL A 208 2.60 12.17 -7.92
CA VAL A 208 3.69 12.32 -6.95
C VAL A 208 5.04 12.09 -7.64
N PRO A 209 6.11 12.73 -7.17
CA PRO A 209 7.45 12.51 -7.71
C PRO A 209 7.88 11.05 -7.63
N VAL A 210 8.69 10.62 -8.57
CA VAL A 210 9.45 9.36 -8.54
C VAL A 210 10.91 9.74 -8.32
N LEU A 211 11.40 9.51 -7.10
CA LEU A 211 12.71 10.02 -6.67
C LEU A 211 13.85 9.40 -7.47
N GLU A 212 13.78 8.11 -7.74
CA GLU A 212 14.76 7.38 -8.53
C GLU A 212 14.76 7.76 -10.02
N LYS A 213 13.77 8.55 -10.49
CA LYS A 213 13.71 9.08 -11.85
C LYS A 213 13.32 10.57 -11.83
N PRO A 214 14.26 11.46 -11.50
CA PRO A 214 13.99 12.89 -11.34
C PRO A 214 13.27 13.51 -12.53
N GLY A 215 12.36 14.43 -12.26
CA GLY A 215 11.55 15.10 -13.28
C GLY A 215 10.33 14.30 -13.76
N THR A 216 10.11 13.09 -13.23
CA THR A 216 8.92 12.30 -13.55
C THR A 216 7.94 12.23 -12.37
N THR A 217 6.68 12.04 -12.69
CA THR A 217 5.63 11.80 -11.69
C THR A 217 4.80 10.58 -12.07
N ARG A 218 4.17 9.98 -11.06
CA ARG A 218 3.27 8.85 -11.22
C ARG A 218 2.10 8.98 -10.24
N ILE A 219 0.97 8.32 -10.51
CA ILE A 219 -0.16 8.28 -9.57
C ILE A 219 0.27 7.58 -8.29
N GLY A 220 0.15 8.28 -7.15
CA GLY A 220 0.50 7.79 -5.82
C GLY A 220 -0.43 6.66 -5.38
N ARG A 221 0.16 5.65 -4.73
CA ARG A 221 -0.53 4.42 -4.31
C ARG A 221 -0.03 3.84 -2.99
N PHE A 222 1.04 4.39 -2.43
CA PHE A 222 1.63 3.98 -1.15
C PHE A 222 1.50 5.08 -0.09
N GLY A 223 1.58 4.67 1.18
CA GLY A 223 1.34 5.53 2.32
C GLY A 223 -0.14 5.89 2.52
N HIS A 224 -0.45 6.52 3.63
CA HIS A 224 -1.83 6.87 4.01
C HIS A 224 -2.47 7.95 3.12
N LYS A 225 -1.65 8.77 2.50
CA LYS A 225 -2.08 9.90 1.64
C LYS A 225 -1.74 9.67 0.17
N GLY A 226 -1.35 8.43 -0.22
CA GLY A 226 -0.89 8.17 -1.57
C GLY A 226 0.39 8.95 -1.92
N GLN A 227 1.27 9.21 -0.94
CA GLN A 227 2.42 10.09 -1.11
C GLN A 227 3.54 9.52 -1.96
N HIS A 228 3.57 8.22 -2.20
CA HIS A 228 4.54 7.55 -3.06
C HIS A 228 3.89 6.70 -4.13
N ALA A 229 4.58 6.52 -5.25
CA ALA A 229 4.15 5.71 -6.38
C ALA A 229 5.12 4.57 -6.72
N SER A 230 6.32 4.61 -6.14
CA SER A 230 7.41 3.66 -6.27
C SER A 230 7.81 3.15 -4.89
N LEU A 231 8.21 1.89 -4.80
CA LEU A 231 8.70 1.30 -3.56
C LEU A 231 10.10 1.78 -3.23
N VAL A 232 10.95 2.10 -4.21
CA VAL A 232 12.26 2.71 -3.99
C VAL A 232 12.11 4.11 -3.39
N SER A 233 11.25 4.96 -3.99
CA SER A 233 10.95 6.29 -3.41
C SER A 233 10.38 6.17 -1.99
N PHE A 234 9.54 5.16 -1.72
CA PHE A 234 8.93 4.95 -0.42
C PHE A 234 9.94 4.46 0.62
N SER A 235 10.84 3.55 0.22
CA SER A 235 11.92 3.05 1.08
C SER A 235 12.85 4.20 1.51
N ALA A 236 13.29 5.03 0.57
CA ALA A 236 14.15 6.17 0.89
C ALA A 236 13.47 7.19 1.83
N ASP A 237 12.18 7.47 1.62
CA ASP A 237 11.41 8.37 2.50
C ASP A 237 11.26 7.79 3.91
N ALA A 238 10.99 6.48 4.02
CA ALA A 238 10.87 5.80 5.30
C ALA A 238 12.22 5.68 6.02
N TYR A 239 13.29 5.39 5.30
CA TYR A 239 14.64 5.25 5.85
C TYR A 239 15.08 6.54 6.53
N LEU A 240 14.92 7.67 5.84
CA LEU A 240 15.20 8.98 6.44
C LEU A 240 14.24 9.30 7.60
N ASN A 241 12.93 9.20 7.39
CA ASN A 241 11.96 9.72 8.35
C ASN A 241 11.81 8.85 9.59
N GLU A 242 11.92 7.52 9.46
CA GLU A 242 11.73 6.59 10.58
C GLU A 242 13.05 6.21 11.27
N MET A 243 14.18 6.20 10.55
CA MET A 243 15.48 5.79 11.08
C MET A 243 16.53 6.91 11.08
N GLY A 244 16.26 8.03 10.39
CA GLY A 244 17.21 9.15 10.29
C GLY A 244 18.36 8.87 9.35
N ILE A 245 18.28 7.87 8.47
CA ILE A 245 19.36 7.45 7.58
C ILE A 245 19.20 8.12 6.21
N THR A 246 20.22 8.85 5.79
CA THR A 246 20.24 9.54 4.50
C THR A 246 20.67 8.61 3.36
N SER A 247 20.19 8.93 2.15
CA SER A 247 20.55 8.21 0.93
C SER A 247 20.61 9.18 -0.26
N PRO A 248 21.12 8.75 -1.45
CA PRO A 248 21.13 9.60 -2.63
C PRO A 248 19.76 10.14 -3.04
N LEU A 249 18.66 9.47 -2.64
CA LEU A 249 17.30 9.88 -2.92
C LEU A 249 16.74 10.84 -1.88
N GLN A 250 17.28 10.83 -0.66
CA GLN A 250 16.94 11.70 0.47
C GLN A 250 18.22 12.13 1.20
N PRO A 251 19.03 13.06 0.61
CA PRO A 251 20.37 13.35 1.08
C PRO A 251 20.45 14.40 2.20
N THR A 252 19.32 14.81 2.77
CA THR A 252 19.27 15.89 3.77
C THR A 252 18.76 15.34 5.09
N GLU A 253 19.59 15.51 6.13
CA GLU A 253 19.26 15.13 7.50
C GLU A 253 17.94 15.68 8.00
N ASN A 254 17.28 14.89 8.83
CA ASN A 254 16.14 15.32 9.61
C ASN A 254 16.54 16.37 10.65
N THR A 255 15.58 17.22 11.02
CA THR A 255 15.79 18.22 12.07
C THR A 255 14.83 17.98 13.22
N SER A 256 15.30 18.15 14.46
CA SER A 256 14.41 18.15 15.63
C SER A 256 13.70 19.49 15.73
N ASN A 257 12.42 19.52 15.36
CA ASN A 257 11.61 20.76 15.34
C ASN A 257 12.30 21.92 14.59
N GLY A 258 13.03 21.63 13.52
CA GLY A 258 13.79 22.58 12.72
C GLY A 258 15.18 22.92 13.26
N VAL A 259 15.61 22.30 14.35
CA VAL A 259 16.97 22.41 14.86
C VAL A 259 17.82 21.30 14.25
N VAL A 260 18.89 21.68 13.57
CA VAL A 260 19.86 20.72 13.04
C VAL A 260 20.54 20.01 14.20
N VAL A 261 20.47 18.71 14.21
CA VAL A 261 21.16 17.86 15.18
C VAL A 261 22.46 17.36 14.53
N ALA A 262 23.53 17.28 15.30
CA ALA A 262 24.80 16.81 14.78
C ALA A 262 24.71 15.31 14.45
N ASP A 263 24.90 15.00 13.18
CA ASP A 263 25.04 13.65 12.69
C ASP A 263 26.39 13.06 13.13
N PRO A 264 26.41 11.84 13.71
CA PRO A 264 27.66 11.17 14.09
C PRO A 264 28.44 10.58 12.91
N VAL A 265 27.79 10.32 11.77
CA VAL A 265 28.37 9.74 10.55
C VAL A 265 28.30 10.79 9.44
N PRO A 266 29.39 11.54 9.15
CA PRO A 266 29.33 12.60 8.15
C PRO A 266 29.19 12.08 6.72
N GLY A 267 28.24 12.63 5.97
CA GLY A 267 28.05 12.31 4.55
C GLY A 267 26.71 11.67 4.26
N LEU A 268 26.63 10.82 3.26
CA LEU A 268 25.50 9.92 3.08
C LEU A 268 25.76 8.66 3.91
N ASP A 269 24.72 8.19 4.58
CA ASP A 269 24.79 6.98 5.41
C ASP A 269 24.66 5.73 4.55
N ASP A 270 23.70 5.72 3.61
CA ASP A 270 23.50 4.65 2.63
C ASP A 270 23.83 5.16 1.21
N GLU A 271 24.61 4.39 0.45
CA GLU A 271 24.90 4.63 -0.97
C GLU A 271 23.68 4.26 -1.88
N GLY A 272 22.56 3.86 -1.31
CA GLY A 272 21.31 3.50 -1.98
C GLY A 272 21.10 1.99 -2.15
N VAL A 273 21.99 1.13 -1.67
CA VAL A 273 21.86 -0.33 -1.76
C VAL A 273 20.77 -0.84 -0.84
N ASP A 274 20.72 -0.36 0.41
CA ASP A 274 19.74 -0.78 1.40
C ASP A 274 18.33 -0.35 0.99
N VAL A 275 18.18 0.86 0.45
CA VAL A 275 16.93 1.35 -0.14
C VAL A 275 16.42 0.42 -1.25
N GLU A 276 17.31 -0.10 -2.10
CA GLU A 276 16.94 -1.07 -3.16
C GLU A 276 16.62 -2.45 -2.57
N LEU A 277 17.32 -2.89 -1.51
CA LEU A 277 17.03 -4.15 -0.80
C LEU A 277 15.66 -4.11 -0.12
N PHE A 278 15.30 -3.00 0.53
CA PHE A 278 13.94 -2.82 1.08
C PHE A 278 12.87 -2.89 -0.01
N ALA A 279 13.11 -2.23 -1.14
CA ALA A 279 12.19 -2.29 -2.27
C ALA A 279 12.12 -3.70 -2.88
N LEU A 280 13.26 -4.42 -2.98
CA LEU A 280 13.34 -5.81 -3.42
C LEU A 280 12.49 -6.72 -2.52
N PHE A 281 12.65 -6.60 -1.20
CA PHE A 281 11.87 -7.38 -0.24
C PHE A 281 10.36 -7.14 -0.43
N MET A 282 9.91 -5.88 -0.41
CA MET A 282 8.48 -5.55 -0.54
C MET A 282 7.90 -6.02 -1.89
N ARG A 283 8.64 -5.87 -3.00
CA ARG A 283 8.25 -6.37 -4.32
C ARG A 283 8.13 -7.88 -4.37
N ALA A 284 8.97 -8.57 -3.60
CA ALA A 284 9.05 -10.03 -3.59
C ALA A 284 8.07 -10.71 -2.63
N THR A 285 7.35 -9.96 -1.80
CA THR A 285 6.34 -10.52 -0.88
C THR A 285 5.09 -11.00 -1.64
N LYS A 286 4.46 -12.07 -1.12
CA LYS A 286 3.18 -12.54 -1.63
C LYS A 286 2.02 -11.69 -1.13
N ALA A 287 0.93 -11.65 -1.91
CA ALA A 287 -0.31 -11.02 -1.47
C ALA A 287 -0.91 -11.79 -0.27
N PRO A 288 -1.54 -11.10 0.70
CA PRO A 288 -2.32 -11.75 1.74
C PRO A 288 -3.44 -12.63 1.17
N PRO A 289 -3.57 -13.89 1.59
CA PRO A 289 -4.55 -14.82 1.06
C PRO A 289 -5.93 -14.63 1.72
N VAL A 290 -6.98 -14.90 0.97
CA VAL A 290 -8.31 -15.16 1.53
C VAL A 290 -8.28 -16.48 2.31
N ASP A 291 -9.00 -16.58 3.43
CA ASP A 291 -9.22 -17.86 4.11
C ASP A 291 -10.26 -18.68 3.33
N PRO A 292 -9.87 -19.78 2.66
CA PRO A 292 -10.79 -20.50 1.77
C PRO A 292 -11.92 -21.20 2.52
N VAL A 293 -11.69 -21.60 3.77
CA VAL A 293 -12.72 -22.28 4.59
C VAL A 293 -13.77 -21.27 5.04
N ARG A 294 -13.34 -20.12 5.57
CA ARG A 294 -14.24 -19.05 5.99
C ARG A 294 -14.99 -18.46 4.81
N ALA A 295 -14.33 -18.22 3.68
CA ALA A 295 -14.94 -17.66 2.48
C ALA A 295 -15.99 -18.57 1.85
N ALA A 296 -15.84 -19.89 1.98
CA ALA A 296 -16.82 -20.88 1.49
C ALA A 296 -18.04 -21.03 2.43
N HIS A 297 -18.01 -20.48 3.64
CA HIS A 297 -19.16 -20.56 4.54
C HIS A 297 -20.35 -19.80 3.95
N PRO A 298 -21.60 -20.37 4.01
CA PRO A 298 -22.78 -19.74 3.41
C PRO A 298 -23.03 -18.30 3.85
N ASP A 299 -22.75 -17.96 5.11
CA ASP A 299 -22.87 -16.59 5.59
C ASP A 299 -21.83 -15.65 4.96
N ALA A 300 -20.61 -16.11 4.77
CA ALA A 300 -19.58 -15.29 4.12
C ALA A 300 -19.89 -15.08 2.62
N VAL A 301 -20.41 -16.10 1.94
CA VAL A 301 -20.89 -15.98 0.55
C VAL A 301 -22.02 -14.95 0.47
N ALA A 302 -23.03 -15.06 1.34
CA ALA A 302 -24.12 -14.09 1.41
C ALA A 302 -23.62 -12.67 1.77
N GLY A 303 -22.67 -12.58 2.71
CA GLY A 303 -22.01 -11.33 3.10
C GLY A 303 -21.26 -10.66 1.96
N SER A 304 -20.62 -11.46 1.09
CA SER A 304 -19.96 -10.99 -0.14
C SER A 304 -20.95 -10.29 -1.10
N HIS A 305 -22.18 -10.80 -1.22
CA HIS A 305 -23.23 -10.14 -2.01
C HIS A 305 -23.72 -8.86 -1.33
N ILE A 306 -23.89 -8.88 0.00
CA ILE A 306 -24.28 -7.69 0.78
C ILE A 306 -23.22 -6.58 0.63
N PHE A 307 -21.92 -6.91 0.70
CA PHE A 307 -20.82 -5.97 0.50
C PHE A 307 -20.96 -5.17 -0.81
N ASN A 308 -21.31 -5.86 -1.90
CA ASN A 308 -21.57 -5.19 -3.18
C ASN A 308 -22.90 -4.38 -3.15
N ALA A 309 -23.97 -4.98 -2.63
CA ALA A 309 -25.30 -4.40 -2.66
C ALA A 309 -25.39 -3.07 -1.88
N ILE A 310 -24.66 -2.93 -0.78
CA ILE A 310 -24.63 -1.69 0.02
C ILE A 310 -23.54 -0.72 -0.39
N GLY A 311 -22.81 -1.00 -1.50
CA GLY A 311 -21.89 -0.08 -2.14
C GLY A 311 -20.47 -0.03 -1.56
N CYS A 312 -20.07 -0.96 -0.68
CA CYS A 312 -18.68 -1.00 -0.17
C CYS A 312 -17.67 -1.18 -1.29
N SER A 313 -18.00 -1.97 -2.32
CA SER A 313 -17.15 -2.25 -3.48
C SER A 313 -16.90 -1.03 -4.39
N THR A 314 -17.55 0.11 -4.15
CA THR A 314 -17.30 1.35 -4.90
C THR A 314 -15.87 1.86 -4.66
N CYS A 315 -15.42 1.86 -3.40
CA CYS A 315 -14.05 2.24 -3.01
C CYS A 315 -13.18 0.99 -2.77
N HIS A 316 -13.75 -0.05 -2.19
CA HIS A 316 -13.07 -1.33 -1.97
C HIS A 316 -13.17 -2.22 -3.22
N THR A 317 -12.52 -1.79 -4.32
CA THR A 317 -12.44 -2.51 -5.59
C THR A 317 -11.89 -3.91 -5.35
N ARG A 318 -12.67 -4.94 -5.73
CA ARG A 318 -12.39 -6.33 -5.36
C ARG A 318 -11.20 -6.91 -6.09
N THR A 319 -11.09 -6.61 -7.37
CA THR A 319 -10.15 -7.27 -8.28
C THR A 319 -9.50 -6.26 -9.19
N ILE A 320 -8.18 -6.34 -9.31
CA ILE A 320 -7.38 -5.52 -10.21
C ILE A 320 -6.41 -6.45 -10.96
N VAL A 321 -6.12 -6.13 -12.21
CA VAL A 321 -5.09 -6.80 -12.99
C VAL A 321 -3.89 -5.86 -13.09
N THR A 322 -2.70 -6.37 -12.79
CA THR A 322 -1.44 -5.64 -12.92
C THR A 322 -1.06 -5.42 -14.38
N ALA A 323 -0.22 -4.45 -14.65
CA ALA A 323 0.26 -4.17 -16.01
C ALA A 323 0.95 -5.40 -16.64
N PRO A 324 0.93 -5.54 -17.96
CA PRO A 324 1.63 -6.62 -18.65
C PRO A 324 3.14 -6.60 -18.37
N PRO A 325 3.81 -7.78 -18.39
CA PRO A 325 5.27 -7.83 -18.35
C PRO A 325 5.89 -6.96 -19.46
N GLY A 326 7.01 -6.33 -19.17
CA GLY A 326 7.69 -5.43 -20.09
C GLY A 326 7.18 -3.98 -20.06
N THR A 327 6.04 -3.69 -19.41
CA THR A 327 5.54 -2.32 -19.22
C THR A 327 6.55 -1.51 -18.40
N LEU A 328 6.89 -0.31 -18.89
CA LEU A 328 7.72 0.63 -18.13
C LEU A 328 6.84 1.39 -17.12
N ILE A 329 7.25 1.36 -15.87
CA ILE A 329 6.63 2.08 -14.75
C ILE A 329 7.67 2.97 -14.05
N ASN A 330 7.26 3.79 -13.10
CA ASN A 330 8.12 4.70 -12.35
C ASN A 330 8.97 5.61 -13.27
N GLY A 331 8.32 6.19 -14.30
CA GLY A 331 9.03 7.02 -15.27
C GLY A 331 10.05 6.26 -16.13
N GLY A 332 9.96 4.94 -16.18
CA GLY A 332 10.90 4.05 -16.87
C GLY A 332 11.98 3.45 -15.96
N ALA A 333 12.00 3.83 -14.67
CA ALA A 333 12.98 3.28 -13.71
C ALA A 333 12.78 1.77 -13.46
N LEU A 334 11.58 1.25 -13.63
CA LEU A 334 11.31 -0.19 -13.49
C LEU A 334 10.53 -0.71 -14.71
N ARG A 335 10.97 -1.84 -15.23
CA ARG A 335 10.23 -2.65 -16.20
C ARG A 335 9.53 -3.78 -15.45
N VAL A 336 8.20 -3.86 -15.58
CA VAL A 336 7.38 -4.90 -14.93
C VAL A 336 7.86 -6.30 -15.34
N PRO A 337 8.34 -7.14 -14.41
CA PRO A 337 8.78 -8.50 -14.72
C PRO A 337 7.60 -9.46 -14.83
N HIS A 338 7.84 -10.70 -15.27
CA HIS A 338 6.80 -11.74 -15.39
C HIS A 338 6.19 -12.15 -14.04
N SER A 339 6.97 -12.09 -12.98
CA SER A 339 6.53 -12.40 -11.60
C SER A 339 5.42 -11.45 -11.11
N LEU A 340 5.43 -10.18 -11.55
CA LEU A 340 4.45 -9.16 -11.15
C LEU A 340 3.45 -8.80 -12.26
N GLY A 341 3.76 -9.11 -13.52
CA GLY A 341 2.94 -8.69 -14.66
C GLY A 341 1.78 -9.63 -14.98
N ASN A 342 0.67 -9.09 -15.49
CA ASN A 342 -0.56 -9.83 -15.82
C ASN A 342 -1.07 -10.67 -14.63
N LYS A 343 -0.98 -10.16 -13.40
CA LYS A 343 -1.47 -10.84 -12.20
C LYS A 343 -2.83 -10.30 -11.79
N ILE A 344 -3.73 -11.20 -11.48
CA ILE A 344 -5.01 -10.90 -10.84
C ILE A 344 -4.76 -10.81 -9.34
N ILE A 345 -5.09 -9.67 -8.75
CA ILE A 345 -5.01 -9.44 -7.31
C ILE A 345 -6.37 -9.05 -6.75
N HIS A 346 -6.59 -9.38 -5.48
CA HIS A 346 -7.84 -9.08 -4.76
C HIS A 346 -7.59 -8.18 -3.55
N PRO A 347 -7.19 -6.91 -3.78
CA PRO A 347 -6.83 -6.02 -2.68
C PRO A 347 -8.04 -5.50 -1.90
N PHE A 348 -9.22 -5.50 -2.51
CA PHE A 348 -10.39 -4.80 -1.97
C PHE A 348 -10.05 -3.33 -1.64
N SER A 349 -9.44 -2.65 -2.61
CA SER A 349 -9.01 -1.27 -2.55
C SER A 349 -8.95 -0.68 -3.96
N ASP A 350 -9.29 0.58 -4.11
CA ASP A 350 -9.06 1.36 -5.31
C ASP A 350 -7.75 2.18 -5.25
N PHE A 351 -7.09 2.19 -4.09
CA PHE A 351 -5.88 2.98 -3.80
C PHE A 351 -6.03 4.50 -3.97
N LEU A 352 -7.26 5.01 -4.06
CA LEU A 352 -7.56 6.43 -4.24
C LEU A 352 -7.77 7.12 -2.88
N LEU A 353 -7.73 8.46 -2.91
CA LEU A 353 -7.96 9.27 -1.72
C LEU A 353 -9.45 9.60 -1.57
N HIS A 354 -10.02 9.25 -0.43
CA HIS A 354 -11.41 9.53 -0.09
C HIS A 354 -11.56 10.26 1.24
N ASP A 355 -12.51 11.17 1.31
CA ASP A 355 -12.98 11.74 2.57
C ASP A 355 -14.08 10.84 3.14
N VAL A 356 -13.72 10.04 4.14
CA VAL A 356 -14.68 9.17 4.86
C VAL A 356 -14.99 9.69 6.27
N GLY A 357 -14.77 10.98 6.52
CA GLY A 357 -15.09 11.64 7.77
C GLY A 357 -14.10 11.42 8.91
N THR A 358 -13.03 10.65 8.67
CA THR A 358 -11.96 10.38 9.64
C THR A 358 -10.61 10.92 9.17
N GLY A 359 -10.61 11.92 8.29
CA GLY A 359 -9.39 12.52 7.77
C GLY A 359 -8.47 13.04 8.87
N ASP A 360 -7.17 12.92 8.67
CA ASP A 360 -6.15 13.21 9.68
C ASP A 360 -5.75 14.70 9.76
N GLY A 361 -6.25 15.54 8.86
CA GLY A 361 -5.95 16.96 8.84
C GLY A 361 -4.60 17.33 8.23
N ILE A 362 -3.77 16.36 7.89
CA ILE A 362 -2.44 16.54 7.31
C ILE A 362 -2.56 16.71 5.78
N VAL A 363 -1.74 17.59 5.22
CA VAL A 363 -1.53 17.69 3.77
C VAL A 363 -0.10 17.23 3.49
N GLN A 364 0.01 16.18 2.71
CA GLN A 364 1.25 15.79 2.04
C GLN A 364 1.05 16.10 0.55
N ASN A 365 1.60 15.40 -0.37
CA ASN A 365 1.40 15.64 -1.80
C ASN A 365 -0.10 15.89 -2.17
N GLY A 366 -0.38 16.53 -3.29
CA GLY A 366 -1.75 16.72 -3.81
C GLY A 366 -2.49 17.98 -3.32
N GLY A 367 -1.88 18.79 -2.47
CA GLY A 367 -2.38 20.10 -2.06
C GLY A 367 -3.55 20.07 -1.06
N PRO A 368 -4.14 21.25 -0.73
CA PRO A 368 -5.09 21.42 0.36
C PRO A 368 -6.36 20.56 0.27
N SER A 369 -6.78 20.17 -0.96
CA SER A 369 -7.95 19.33 -1.18
C SER A 369 -7.80 17.91 -0.62
N THR A 370 -6.58 17.48 -0.29
CA THR A 370 -6.30 16.15 0.28
C THR A 370 -6.35 16.13 1.80
N ARG A 371 -6.45 17.28 2.47
CA ARG A 371 -6.35 17.42 3.92
C ARG A 371 -7.14 16.37 4.71
N ASN A 372 -8.40 16.18 4.36
CA ASN A 372 -9.29 15.23 5.06
C ASN A 372 -9.47 13.90 4.31
N LYS A 373 -8.64 13.63 3.31
CA LYS A 373 -8.73 12.40 2.53
C LYS A 373 -7.65 11.42 2.95
N ILE A 374 -8.04 10.15 2.99
CA ILE A 374 -7.15 9.00 3.27
C ILE A 374 -7.26 8.04 2.10
N ARG A 375 -6.15 7.40 1.75
CA ARG A 375 -6.13 6.35 0.74
C ARG A 375 -6.95 5.16 1.22
N THR A 376 -7.78 4.60 0.34
CA THR A 376 -8.45 3.34 0.62
C THR A 376 -7.42 2.25 0.88
N MET A 377 -7.39 1.74 2.12
CA MET A 377 -6.48 0.66 2.49
C MET A 377 -6.95 -0.67 1.92
N PRO A 378 -6.04 -1.55 1.49
CA PRO A 378 -6.40 -2.92 1.14
C PRO A 378 -7.08 -3.64 2.31
N LEU A 379 -8.13 -4.42 2.00
CA LEU A 379 -8.77 -5.29 2.97
C LEU A 379 -8.23 -6.72 2.94
N TRP A 380 -7.35 -7.06 2.00
CA TRP A 380 -6.65 -8.34 2.06
C TRP A 380 -5.85 -8.45 3.37
N GLY A 381 -5.88 -9.61 4.00
CA GLY A 381 -5.28 -9.81 5.32
C GLY A 381 -6.04 -9.13 6.48
N LEU A 382 -7.28 -8.66 6.25
CA LEU A 382 -8.08 -7.96 7.26
C LEU A 382 -8.30 -8.82 8.52
N ARG A 383 -8.45 -10.14 8.36
CA ARG A 383 -8.61 -11.09 9.48
C ARG A 383 -7.42 -11.15 10.43
N ALA A 384 -6.24 -10.71 9.96
CA ALA A 384 -5.02 -10.68 10.77
C ALA A 384 -4.91 -9.41 11.64
N ARG A 385 -5.86 -8.47 11.51
CA ARG A 385 -5.82 -7.19 12.23
C ARG A 385 -6.70 -7.22 13.47
N GLY A 386 -6.19 -6.65 14.56
CA GLY A 386 -6.95 -6.44 15.81
C GLY A 386 -7.49 -5.02 15.96
N ARG A 387 -6.98 -4.08 15.15
CA ARG A 387 -7.38 -2.68 15.12
C ARG A 387 -7.60 -2.23 13.69
N PHE A 388 -8.52 -1.31 13.50
CA PHE A 388 -9.00 -0.91 12.18
C PHE A 388 -9.00 0.60 12.02
N MET A 389 -9.23 1.06 10.78
CA MET A 389 -9.07 2.41 10.28
C MET A 389 -7.58 2.85 10.30
N HIS A 390 -7.30 3.98 9.65
CA HIS A 390 -5.94 4.50 9.52
C HIS A 390 -5.30 4.93 10.86
N ASP A 391 -6.12 5.19 11.85
CA ASP A 391 -5.76 5.71 13.17
C ASP A 391 -5.74 4.66 14.29
N ASN A 392 -6.02 3.38 13.98
CA ASN A 392 -6.14 2.27 14.93
C ASN A 392 -7.21 2.47 16.04
N LEU A 393 -8.14 3.42 15.86
CA LEU A 393 -9.13 3.75 16.88
C LEU A 393 -10.43 2.93 16.80
N SER A 394 -10.55 2.02 15.86
CA SER A 394 -11.66 1.06 15.79
C SER A 394 -11.20 -0.31 16.26
N PHE A 395 -11.93 -0.90 17.22
CA PHE A 395 -11.60 -2.19 17.85
C PHE A 395 -12.46 -3.34 17.31
N SER A 396 -13.35 -3.05 16.38
CA SER A 396 -14.17 -4.04 15.68
C SER A 396 -14.43 -3.61 14.24
N LEU A 397 -14.71 -4.57 13.36
CA LEU A 397 -15.12 -4.30 11.99
C LEU A 397 -16.43 -3.48 11.94
N GLU A 398 -17.34 -3.78 12.86
CA GLU A 398 -18.62 -3.07 12.97
C GLU A 398 -18.39 -1.58 13.31
N ASP A 399 -17.53 -1.28 14.27
CA ASP A 399 -17.15 0.09 14.62
C ASP A 399 -16.47 0.79 13.43
N ALA A 400 -15.53 0.12 12.76
CA ALA A 400 -14.90 0.66 11.57
C ALA A 400 -15.90 1.03 10.48
N ILE A 401 -16.88 0.17 10.18
CA ILE A 401 -17.96 0.46 9.21
C ILE A 401 -18.77 1.69 9.66
N ARG A 402 -19.12 1.77 10.94
CA ARG A 402 -19.92 2.88 11.49
C ARG A 402 -19.18 4.23 11.48
N ARG A 403 -17.86 4.22 11.48
CA ARG A 403 -17.05 5.44 11.36
C ARG A 403 -16.92 5.98 9.94
N HIS A 404 -17.38 5.26 8.91
CA HIS A 404 -17.38 5.77 7.54
C HIS A 404 -18.42 6.90 7.39
N GLY A 405 -17.94 8.14 7.29
CA GLY A 405 -18.73 9.34 7.03
C GLY A 405 -18.62 9.82 5.58
N ASN A 406 -19.07 11.02 5.32
CA ASN A 406 -18.91 11.75 4.06
C ASN A 406 -19.11 10.86 2.81
N GLN A 407 -18.09 10.59 2.01
CA GLN A 407 -18.18 9.73 0.81
C GLN A 407 -18.58 8.28 1.15
N GLY A 408 -18.30 7.79 2.35
CA GLY A 408 -18.69 6.46 2.84
C GLY A 408 -20.08 6.41 3.51
N ALA A 409 -20.73 7.55 3.74
CA ALA A 409 -21.95 7.64 4.53
C ALA A 409 -23.12 6.81 3.98
N ALA A 410 -23.25 6.71 2.66
CA ALA A 410 -24.32 5.93 2.04
C ALA A 410 -24.20 4.44 2.39
N SER A 411 -23.00 3.85 2.26
CA SER A 411 -22.74 2.44 2.60
C SER A 411 -22.88 2.18 4.10
N ARG A 412 -22.39 3.09 4.96
CA ARG A 412 -22.59 3.01 6.41
C ARG A 412 -24.09 3.03 6.78
N ASN A 413 -24.87 3.94 6.20
CA ASN A 413 -26.31 4.05 6.48
C ASN A 413 -27.04 2.79 6.00
N ALA A 414 -26.69 2.26 4.83
CA ALA A 414 -27.23 1.00 4.34
C ALA A 414 -26.86 -0.17 5.27
N PHE A 415 -25.63 -0.26 5.78
CA PHE A 415 -25.23 -1.24 6.80
C PHE A 415 -26.09 -1.12 8.06
N ASN A 416 -26.30 0.08 8.58
CA ASN A 416 -27.11 0.32 9.78
C ASN A 416 -28.59 -0.06 9.58
N ALA A 417 -29.09 -0.01 8.36
CA ALA A 417 -30.47 -0.41 8.02
C ALA A 417 -30.61 -1.93 7.80
N LEU A 418 -29.53 -2.70 7.71
CA LEU A 418 -29.60 -4.15 7.61
C LEU A 418 -30.15 -4.76 8.91
N GLY A 419 -30.87 -5.86 8.78
CA GLY A 419 -31.20 -6.70 9.93
C GLY A 419 -29.93 -7.33 10.53
N SER A 420 -29.97 -7.65 11.82
CA SER A 420 -28.80 -8.19 12.54
C SER A 420 -28.22 -9.47 11.90
N SER A 421 -29.05 -10.28 11.24
CA SER A 421 -28.59 -11.47 10.50
C SER A 421 -27.70 -11.07 9.33
N ASP A 422 -28.10 -10.08 8.54
CA ASP A 422 -27.34 -9.67 7.35
C ASP A 422 -26.08 -8.87 7.72
N GLN A 423 -26.13 -8.10 8.82
CA GLN A 423 -24.92 -7.50 9.39
C GLN A 423 -23.90 -8.58 9.75
N ARG A 424 -24.32 -9.67 10.44
CA ARG A 424 -23.41 -10.78 10.77
C ARG A 424 -22.84 -11.48 9.53
N LYS A 425 -23.64 -11.66 8.46
CA LYS A 425 -23.15 -12.24 7.19
C LYS A 425 -22.07 -11.36 6.56
N LEU A 426 -22.27 -10.04 6.51
CA LEU A 426 -21.25 -9.12 6.02
C LEU A 426 -19.97 -9.22 6.84
N LEU A 427 -20.07 -9.23 8.17
CA LEU A 427 -18.91 -9.39 9.05
C LEU A 427 -18.20 -10.75 8.85
N ALA A 428 -18.96 -11.83 8.59
CA ALA A 428 -18.39 -13.14 8.27
C ALA A 428 -17.58 -13.10 6.97
N PHE A 429 -18.08 -12.40 5.95
CA PHE A 429 -17.30 -12.17 4.72
C PHE A 429 -16.03 -11.38 4.98
N LEU A 430 -16.10 -10.25 5.67
CA LEU A 430 -14.93 -9.42 5.99
C LEU A 430 -13.88 -10.20 6.81
N ASN A 431 -14.31 -11.05 7.73
CA ASN A 431 -13.43 -11.94 8.50
C ASN A 431 -12.83 -13.09 7.69
N SER A 432 -13.20 -13.26 6.42
CA SER A 432 -12.56 -14.21 5.51
C SER A 432 -11.41 -13.61 4.70
N LEU A 433 -11.30 -12.27 4.68
CA LEU A 433 -10.29 -11.52 3.92
C LEU A 433 -8.92 -11.36 4.67
#